data_7cbbff342b8e2baf54f44a615c62118f
#
_entry.id   7cbbff342b8e2baf54f44a615c62118f
#
_cell.length_a   1.000
_cell.length_b   1.000
_cell.length_c   1.000
_cell.angle_alpha   90.00
_cell.angle_beta   90.00
_cell.angle_gamma   90.00
#
_symmetry.space_group_name_H-M   'P 1'
#
loop_
_entity.id
_entity.type
_entity.pdbx_description
1 polymer ?
#
loop_
_entity_poly.entity_id
_entity_poly.type
_entity_poly.pdbx_seq_one_letter_code
_entity_poly.pdbx_strand_id
1 'polypeptide(L)'
;GVVHVMYCRAAGGEVFVMRREREMMRGAGPTAVMHLLSGDEMYGYEIVERLGKESAGVFEMGQSTLYPMLYNLEGKGLVKSREKKGENGRKRRYYRLTAKGSRKLEADRKQWTSLIDGLSALGVTRVSSPVPCLS
;
A
#
# COMPACT_ATOMS: atom_id res chain seq x y z
N GLY A 1 -8.25 3.66 16.25
CA GLY A 1 -7.41 3.21 15.16
C GLY A 1 -6.09 2.67 15.64
N VAL A 2 -5.61 1.70 14.93
CA VAL A 2 -4.33 1.11 15.27
C VAL A 2 -3.24 2.11 14.92
N VAL A 3 -2.48 2.49 15.94
CA VAL A 3 -1.32 3.34 15.72
C VAL A 3 -0.19 2.44 15.24
N HIS A 4 0.21 2.64 14.04
CA HIS A 4 1.28 1.86 13.48
C HIS A 4 2.60 2.53 13.81
N VAL A 5 3.42 1.84 14.57
CA VAL A 5 4.70 2.35 15.02
C VAL A 5 5.79 1.64 14.24
N MET A 6 6.60 2.41 13.57
CA MET A 6 7.71 1.88 12.81
C MET A 6 9.02 2.29 13.44
N TYR A 7 9.91 1.34 13.60
CA TYR A 7 11.24 1.59 14.13
C TYR A 7 12.21 1.80 13.00
N CYS A 8 12.86 2.95 13.02
CA CYS A 8 13.86 3.29 12.03
C CYS A 8 15.19 3.51 12.70
N ARG A 9 16.22 2.89 12.19
CA ARG A 9 17.56 3.08 12.73
C ARG A 9 18.18 4.28 12.04
N ALA A 10 18.47 5.31 12.80
CA ALA A 10 19.12 6.49 12.29
C ALA A 10 20.62 6.28 12.14
N ALA A 11 21.25 7.12 11.36
CA ALA A 11 22.70 7.15 11.28
C ALA A 11 23.29 7.39 12.68
N GLY A 12 24.24 6.59 13.10
CA GLY A 12 24.79 6.68 14.43
C GLY A 12 24.25 5.65 15.41
N GLY A 13 23.34 4.79 14.94
CA GLY A 13 22.82 3.71 15.76
C GLY A 13 21.61 4.08 16.64
N GLU A 14 21.15 5.29 16.53
CA GLU A 14 19.96 5.70 17.26
C GLU A 14 18.70 5.08 16.61
N VAL A 15 17.77 4.63 17.46
CA VAL A 15 16.50 4.09 17.02
C VAL A 15 15.43 5.07 17.44
N PHE A 16 14.64 5.52 16.48
CA PHE A 16 13.47 6.33 16.79
C PHE A 16 12.22 5.69 16.21
N VAL A 17 11.09 6.01 16.83
CA VAL A 17 9.80 5.45 16.47
C VAL A 17 9.05 6.47 15.64
N MET A 18 8.64 6.07 14.44
CA MET A 18 7.83 6.90 13.58
C MET A 18 6.37 6.45 13.67
N ARG A 19 5.51 7.42 13.94
CA ARG A 19 4.07 7.20 13.96
C ARG A 19 3.50 7.74 12.66
N ARG A 20 2.78 6.90 11.94
CA ARG A 20 2.19 7.32 10.68
C ARG A 20 0.86 8.02 10.90
N GLU A 21 0.72 9.14 10.24
CA GLU A 21 -0.52 9.88 10.23
C GLU A 21 -1.61 9.08 9.52
N ARG A 22 -2.79 9.07 10.11
CA ARG A 22 -3.94 8.36 9.56
C ARG A 22 -4.32 8.89 8.17
N GLU A 23 -4.22 10.22 7.99
CA GLU A 23 -4.54 10.84 6.71
C GLU A 23 -3.60 10.41 5.60
N MET A 24 -2.31 10.31 5.87
CA MET A 24 -1.33 9.85 4.90
C MET A 24 -1.62 8.43 4.47
N MET A 25 -1.93 7.57 5.43
CA MET A 25 -2.28 6.18 5.14
C MET A 25 -3.59 6.07 4.39
N ARG A 26 -4.56 6.92 4.69
CA ARG A 26 -5.84 6.93 3.99
C ARG A 26 -5.66 7.34 2.53
N GLY A 27 -4.73 8.24 2.26
CA GLY A 27 -4.43 8.66 0.89
C GLY A 27 -3.65 7.62 0.11
N ALA A 28 -2.62 7.07 0.71
CA ALA A 28 -1.68 6.17 0.02
C ALA A 28 -2.08 4.70 0.07
N GLY A 29 -2.82 4.29 1.11
CA GLY A 29 -3.20 2.90 1.31
C GLY A 29 -3.96 2.29 0.14
N PRO A 30 -5.02 2.93 -0.34
CA PRO A 30 -5.78 2.40 -1.48
C PRO A 30 -4.92 2.22 -2.73
N THR A 31 -4.02 3.15 -3.00
CA THR A 31 -3.10 3.03 -4.14
C THR A 31 -2.19 1.82 -3.97
N ALA A 32 -1.66 1.61 -2.78
CA ALA A 32 -0.81 0.44 -2.49
C ALA A 32 -1.57 -0.87 -2.70
N VAL A 33 -2.82 -0.94 -2.23
CA VAL A 33 -3.66 -2.12 -2.40
C VAL A 33 -3.93 -2.37 -3.89
N MET A 34 -4.30 -1.34 -4.62
CA MET A 34 -4.55 -1.47 -6.05
C MET A 34 -3.30 -1.94 -6.80
N HIS A 35 -2.14 -1.44 -6.39
CA HIS A 35 -0.89 -1.87 -7.00
C HIS A 35 -0.66 -3.37 -6.83
N LEU A 36 -0.86 -3.91 -5.63
CA LEU A 36 -0.73 -5.35 -5.41
C LEU A 36 -1.69 -6.14 -6.27
N LEU A 37 -2.95 -5.68 -6.34
CA LEU A 37 -3.99 -6.38 -7.09
C LEU A 37 -3.82 -6.24 -8.60
N SER A 38 -2.95 -5.34 -9.06
CA SER A 38 -2.64 -5.23 -10.48
C SER A 38 -1.80 -6.41 -10.97
N GLY A 39 -1.10 -7.07 -10.06
CA GLY A 39 -0.25 -8.21 -10.41
C GLY A 39 -0.98 -9.54 -10.33
N ASP A 40 -1.86 -9.71 -9.36
CA ASP A 40 -2.50 -10.98 -9.13
C ASP A 40 -3.74 -10.83 -8.27
N GLU A 41 -4.62 -11.81 -8.36
CA GLU A 41 -5.79 -11.94 -7.51
C GLU A 41 -5.34 -12.44 -6.13
N MET A 42 -5.86 -11.81 -5.06
CA MET A 42 -5.48 -12.16 -3.70
C MET A 42 -6.65 -12.09 -2.75
N TYR A 43 -6.62 -12.90 -1.69
CA TYR A 43 -7.57 -12.75 -0.61
C TYR A 43 -6.99 -11.86 0.50
N GLY A 44 -7.86 -11.41 1.41
CA GLY A 44 -7.50 -10.35 2.37
C GLY A 44 -6.23 -10.60 3.16
N TYR A 45 -6.05 -11.82 3.67
CA TYR A 45 -4.86 -12.16 4.45
C TYR A 45 -3.57 -12.01 3.61
N GLU A 46 -3.60 -12.47 2.36
CA GLU A 46 -2.46 -12.32 1.47
C GLU A 46 -2.14 -10.86 1.20
N ILE A 47 -3.17 -10.03 1.04
CA ILE A 47 -2.98 -8.60 0.81
C ILE A 47 -2.27 -7.97 2.01
N VAL A 48 -2.77 -8.26 3.22
CA VAL A 48 -2.17 -7.73 4.46
C VAL A 48 -0.70 -8.13 4.55
N GLU A 49 -0.43 -9.41 4.34
CA GLU A 49 0.92 -9.94 4.46
C GLU A 49 1.88 -9.32 3.46
N ARG A 50 1.46 -9.24 2.21
CA ARG A 50 2.30 -8.70 1.15
C ARG A 50 2.48 -7.18 1.26
N LEU A 51 1.44 -6.45 1.69
CA LEU A 51 1.59 -5.01 1.92
C LEU A 51 2.68 -4.72 2.94
N GLY A 52 2.64 -5.41 4.06
CA GLY A 52 3.64 -5.20 5.10
C GLY A 52 5.04 -5.58 4.64
N LYS A 53 5.15 -6.75 4.02
CA LYS A 53 6.44 -7.30 3.60
C LYS A 53 7.08 -6.48 2.47
N GLU A 54 6.31 -6.21 1.42
CA GLU A 54 6.86 -5.56 0.22
C GLU A 54 7.11 -4.08 0.40
N SER A 55 6.44 -3.45 1.37
CA SER A 55 6.67 -2.04 1.70
C SER A 55 7.67 -1.85 2.83
N ALA A 56 8.35 -2.91 3.26
CA ALA A 56 9.29 -2.87 4.38
C ALA A 56 8.61 -2.31 5.65
N GLY A 57 7.37 -2.69 5.87
CA GLY A 57 6.60 -2.30 7.05
C GLY A 57 5.87 -0.97 6.94
N VAL A 58 6.07 -0.23 5.84
CA VAL A 58 5.43 1.09 5.66
C VAL A 58 3.91 0.97 5.63
N PHE A 59 3.38 -0.03 4.94
CA PHE A 59 1.95 -0.27 4.83
C PHE A 59 1.49 -1.47 5.64
N GLU A 60 2.09 -1.66 6.79
CA GLU A 60 1.66 -2.71 7.69
C GLU A 60 0.32 -2.33 8.32
N MET A 61 -0.69 -3.15 8.13
CA MET A 61 -2.03 -2.92 8.65
C MET A 61 -2.71 -4.24 8.93
N GLY A 62 -3.71 -4.21 9.81
CA GLY A 62 -4.50 -5.39 10.09
C GLY A 62 -5.66 -5.53 9.11
N GLN A 63 -6.32 -6.68 9.17
CA GLN A 63 -7.49 -6.94 8.36
C GLN A 63 -8.62 -5.95 8.66
N SER A 64 -8.75 -5.53 9.91
CA SER A 64 -9.76 -4.56 10.31
C SER A 64 -9.61 -3.20 9.61
N THR A 65 -8.40 -2.85 9.19
CA THR A 65 -8.13 -1.65 8.42
C THR A 65 -8.30 -1.90 6.93
N LEU A 66 -7.88 -3.08 6.47
CA LEU A 66 -7.91 -3.42 5.06
C LEU A 66 -9.33 -3.59 4.51
N TYR A 67 -10.20 -4.30 5.23
CA TYR A 67 -11.52 -4.64 4.69
C TYR A 67 -12.41 -3.42 4.38
N PRO A 68 -12.48 -2.39 5.24
CA PRO A 68 -13.21 -1.18 4.86
C PRO A 68 -12.65 -0.53 3.60
N MET A 69 -11.34 -0.57 3.43
CA MET A 69 -10.69 -0.02 2.25
C MET A 69 -11.07 -0.81 0.98
N LEU A 70 -11.04 -2.13 1.06
CA LEU A 70 -11.49 -3.00 -0.05
C LEU A 70 -12.95 -2.78 -0.37
N TYR A 71 -13.78 -2.62 0.66
CA TYR A 71 -15.20 -2.35 0.48
C TYR A 71 -15.41 -1.04 -0.29
N ASN A 72 -14.67 0.00 0.07
CA ASN A 72 -14.76 1.28 -0.63
C ASN A 72 -14.28 1.17 -2.08
N LEU A 73 -13.19 0.47 -2.31
CA LEU A 73 -12.67 0.28 -3.67
C LEU A 73 -13.66 -0.51 -4.52
N GLU A 74 -14.28 -1.53 -3.94
CA GLU A 74 -15.28 -2.32 -4.66
C GLU A 74 -16.52 -1.49 -4.96
N GLY A 75 -16.96 -0.67 -4.00
CA GLY A 75 -18.10 0.23 -4.20
C GLY A 75 -17.87 1.23 -5.32
N LYS A 76 -16.63 1.62 -5.55
CA LYS A 76 -16.26 2.51 -6.66
C LYS A 76 -16.02 1.77 -7.97
N GLY A 77 -16.13 0.46 -7.96
CA GLY A 77 -15.89 -0.35 -9.15
C GLY A 77 -14.42 -0.51 -9.52
N LEU A 78 -13.52 -0.23 -8.60
CA LEU A 78 -12.07 -0.30 -8.85
C LEU A 78 -11.50 -1.69 -8.61
N VAL A 79 -12.14 -2.46 -7.74
CA VAL A 79 -11.80 -3.86 -7.52
C VAL A 79 -13.09 -4.69 -7.57
N LYS A 80 -12.93 -5.97 -7.85
CA LYS A 80 -14.01 -6.95 -7.82
C LYS A 80 -13.60 -8.12 -6.96
N SER A 81 -14.57 -8.70 -6.28
CA SER A 81 -14.31 -9.87 -5.45
C SER A 81 -15.11 -11.07 -5.95
N ARG A 82 -14.60 -12.25 -5.67
CA ARG A 82 -15.31 -13.51 -5.90
C ARG A 82 -14.89 -14.52 -4.87
N GLU A 83 -15.80 -15.42 -4.54
CA GLU A 83 -15.46 -16.55 -3.69
C GLU A 83 -14.90 -17.67 -4.54
N LYS A 84 -13.82 -18.28 -4.06
CA LYS A 84 -13.32 -19.50 -4.67
C LYS A 84 -12.62 -20.32 -3.59
N LYS A 85 -12.51 -21.62 -3.84
CA LYS A 85 -11.79 -22.50 -2.94
C LYS A 85 -10.30 -22.31 -3.09
N GLY A 86 -9.61 -22.07 -1.97
CA GLY A 86 -8.17 -22.05 -1.94
C GLY A 86 -7.60 -23.47 -2.00
N GLU A 87 -6.27 -23.54 -1.95
CA GLU A 87 -5.55 -24.83 -2.03
C GLU A 87 -5.95 -25.82 -0.95
N ASN A 88 -6.34 -25.31 0.22
CA ASN A 88 -6.75 -26.16 1.36
C ASN A 88 -8.25 -26.47 1.36
N GLY A 89 -8.97 -26.21 0.27
CA GLY A 89 -10.40 -26.47 0.17
C GLY A 89 -11.28 -25.45 0.85
N ARG A 90 -10.72 -24.45 1.51
CA ARG A 90 -11.48 -23.38 2.16
C ARG A 90 -11.97 -22.36 1.15
N LYS A 91 -13.23 -21.97 1.30
CA LYS A 91 -13.77 -20.86 0.52
C LYS A 91 -13.21 -19.55 1.04
N ARG A 92 -12.68 -18.74 0.15
CA ARG A 92 -12.14 -17.42 0.47
C ARG A 92 -12.60 -16.42 -0.56
N ARG A 93 -12.69 -15.15 -0.13
CA ARG A 93 -13.04 -14.08 -1.04
C ARG A 93 -11.77 -13.49 -1.61
N TYR A 94 -11.62 -13.61 -2.92
CA TYR A 94 -10.47 -13.09 -3.65
C TYR A 94 -10.83 -11.79 -4.32
N TYR A 95 -9.89 -10.87 -4.32
CA TYR A 95 -10.05 -9.54 -4.91
C TYR A 95 -9.12 -9.39 -6.09
N ARG A 96 -9.60 -8.68 -7.11
CA ARG A 96 -8.80 -8.37 -8.29
C ARG A 96 -9.07 -6.95 -8.74
N LEU A 97 -8.10 -6.37 -9.43
CA LEU A 97 -8.24 -5.03 -9.99
C LEU A 97 -9.08 -5.09 -11.25
N THR A 98 -10.00 -4.13 -11.40
CA THR A 98 -10.80 -4.00 -12.63
C THR A 98 -10.06 -3.11 -13.63
N ALA A 99 -10.58 -3.05 -14.87
CA ALA A 99 -10.04 -2.13 -15.87
C ALA A 99 -10.14 -0.69 -15.39
N LYS A 100 -11.25 -0.33 -14.74
CA LYS A 100 -11.41 0.98 -14.14
C LYS A 100 -10.38 1.23 -13.05
N GLY A 101 -10.14 0.21 -12.22
CA GLY A 101 -9.13 0.27 -11.17
C GLY A 101 -7.73 0.45 -11.73
N SER A 102 -7.42 -0.22 -12.83
CA SER A 102 -6.13 -0.09 -13.50
C SER A 102 -5.89 1.35 -13.97
N ARG A 103 -6.91 1.98 -14.54
CA ARG A 103 -6.82 3.37 -14.97
C ARG A 103 -6.65 4.32 -13.79
N LYS A 104 -7.38 4.07 -12.72
CA LYS A 104 -7.25 4.87 -11.49
C LYS A 104 -5.85 4.74 -10.88
N LEU A 105 -5.33 3.52 -10.84
CA LEU A 105 -3.99 3.27 -10.34
C LEU A 105 -2.94 4.05 -11.12
N GLU A 106 -3.06 4.06 -12.44
CA GLU A 106 -2.12 4.79 -13.29
C GLU A 106 -2.19 6.29 -13.03
N ALA A 107 -3.40 6.83 -12.88
CA ALA A 107 -3.58 8.24 -12.54
C ALA A 107 -2.98 8.55 -11.17
N ASP A 108 -3.20 7.68 -10.20
CA ASP A 108 -2.65 7.86 -8.85
C ASP A 108 -1.12 7.83 -8.85
N ARG A 109 -0.53 6.92 -9.64
CA ARG A 109 0.93 6.85 -9.77
C ARG A 109 1.51 8.18 -10.22
N LYS A 110 0.90 8.79 -11.22
CA LYS A 110 1.35 10.08 -11.75
C LYS A 110 1.25 11.18 -10.69
N GLN A 111 0.16 11.19 -9.96
CA GLN A 111 -0.04 12.19 -8.90
C GLN A 111 0.95 12.01 -7.76
N TRP A 112 1.17 10.77 -7.31
CA TRP A 112 2.13 10.50 -6.25
C TRP A 112 3.55 10.83 -6.68
N THR A 113 3.92 10.48 -7.90
CA THR A 113 5.25 10.82 -8.44
C THR A 113 5.45 12.32 -8.45
N SER A 114 4.47 13.06 -8.95
CA SER A 114 4.53 14.52 -9.00
C SER A 114 4.66 15.13 -7.61
N LEU A 115 3.89 14.62 -6.64
CA LEU A 115 3.95 15.10 -5.27
C LEU A 115 5.32 14.85 -4.65
N ILE A 116 5.84 13.65 -4.81
CA ILE A 116 7.16 13.27 -4.29
C ILE A 116 8.25 14.14 -4.92
N ASP A 117 8.18 14.33 -6.22
CA ASP A 117 9.14 15.19 -6.93
C ASP A 117 9.08 16.62 -6.42
N GLY A 118 7.90 17.16 -6.20
CA GLY A 118 7.73 18.50 -5.66
C GLY A 118 8.30 18.64 -4.25
N LEU A 119 8.01 17.67 -3.38
CA LEU A 119 8.55 17.69 -2.02
C LEU A 119 10.07 17.56 -2.03
N SER A 120 10.60 16.75 -2.92
CA SER A 120 12.03 16.59 -3.08
C SER A 120 12.69 17.87 -3.59
N ALA A 121 12.05 18.55 -4.57
CA ALA A 121 12.54 19.81 -5.11
C ALA A 121 12.60 20.91 -4.05
N LEU A 122 11.65 20.89 -3.11
CA LEU A 122 11.65 21.84 -2.00
C LEU A 122 12.69 21.49 -0.94
N GLY A 123 13.23 20.29 -0.96
CA GLY A 123 14.16 19.81 0.05
C GLY A 123 13.51 19.16 1.26
N VAL A 124 12.20 18.87 1.18
CA VAL A 124 11.48 18.24 2.29
C VAL A 124 11.86 16.78 2.44
N THR A 125 12.05 16.09 1.32
CA THR A 125 12.40 14.67 1.33
C THR A 125 13.63 14.43 0.48
N ARG A 126 14.35 13.36 0.82
CA ARG A 126 15.37 12.82 -0.07
C ARG A 126 14.76 11.62 -0.75
N VAL A 127 14.54 11.74 -2.04
CA VAL A 127 14.17 10.57 -2.81
C VAL A 127 15.43 9.75 -2.95
N SER A 128 15.46 8.58 -2.33
CA SER A 128 16.55 7.66 -2.58
C SER A 128 16.44 7.27 -4.03
N SER A 129 17.34 7.81 -4.81
CA SER A 129 17.49 7.41 -6.18
C SER A 129 17.73 5.91 -6.22
N PRO A 130 17.05 5.18 -7.11
CA PRO A 130 17.42 3.78 -7.33
C PRO A 130 18.80 3.69 -7.93
N VAL A 131 19.35 4.78 -8.37
CA VAL A 131 20.74 4.82 -8.76
C VAL A 131 21.54 4.62 -7.48
N PRO A 132 22.31 3.55 -7.39
CA PRO A 132 23.13 3.36 -6.21
C PRO A 132 23.90 4.64 -6.01
N CYS A 133 23.89 5.09 -4.78
CA CYS A 133 24.66 6.25 -4.43
C CYS A 133 26.00 6.13 -5.07
N LEU A 134 26.20 6.95 -6.06
CA LEU A 134 27.51 7.09 -6.61
C LEU A 134 28.30 7.91 -5.67
N SER A 135 28.46 7.37 -4.55
CA SER A 135 29.39 7.98 -3.63
C SER A 135 30.75 7.49 -3.97
#